data_da04412a0b10e74a74b3b2fd9bb6b156
#
_entry.id   da04412a0b10e74a74b3b2fd9bb6b156
#
_cell.length_a   1.000
_cell.length_b   1.000
_cell.length_c   1.000
_cell.angle_alpha   90.00
_cell.angle_beta   90.00
_cell.angle_gamma   90.00
#
_symmetry.space_group_name_H-M   'P 1'
#
loop_
_entity.id
_entity.type
_entity.pdbx_description
1 polymer ?
#
loop_
_entity_poly.entity_id
_entity_poly.type
_entity_poly.pdbx_seq_one_letter_code
_entity_poly.pdbx_strand_id
1 'polypeptide(L)'
;MKLRYLTLFFNLSLICSCFAQDRFLESDVAMDHDTMFLKKEMHKISAVVYNKHGDIGYFENGLREGLHKEWFRNGNLKDEINFKSGLKHGEFRYWDDKGQLLKEGHYVNDSLDGFIKEWYHNGNIKLEVHYKNGKMHGLRTEWYKSGHKWSEQQMENGYVVSGRHFYNDGTEITHGNFLKH
;
A
#
# COMPACT_ATOMS: atom_id res chain seq x y z
N MET A 1 10.78 4.29 -47.15
CA MET A 1 12.16 3.90 -46.77
C MET A 1 12.03 2.91 -45.59
N LYS A 2 12.30 1.64 -45.88
CA LYS A 2 12.10 0.54 -44.91
C LYS A 2 13.30 0.47 -43.98
N LEU A 3 13.11 0.67 -42.67
CA LEU A 3 14.14 0.42 -41.67
C LEU A 3 14.15 -1.09 -41.36
N ARG A 4 15.28 -1.74 -41.69
CA ARG A 4 15.53 -3.14 -41.44
C ARG A 4 15.96 -3.33 -39.99
N TYR A 5 15.28 -4.21 -39.28
CA TYR A 5 15.74 -4.73 -37.99
C TYR A 5 16.97 -5.60 -38.19
N LEU A 6 18.08 -5.20 -37.59
CA LEU A 6 19.31 -5.97 -37.56
C LEU A 6 19.31 -6.84 -36.30
N THR A 7 19.03 -8.14 -36.47
CA THR A 7 19.23 -9.14 -35.42
C THR A 7 20.73 -9.41 -35.30
N LEU A 8 21.36 -8.95 -34.25
CA LEU A 8 22.72 -9.33 -33.87
C LEU A 8 22.67 -10.36 -32.76
N PHE A 9 22.95 -11.62 -33.12
CA PHE A 9 23.40 -12.64 -32.17
C PHE A 9 24.84 -12.32 -31.77
N PHE A 10 25.08 -12.07 -30.47
CA PHE A 10 26.43 -12.09 -29.94
C PHE A 10 26.54 -13.05 -28.76
N ASN A 11 27.56 -13.91 -28.87
CA ASN A 11 27.96 -14.93 -27.92
C ASN A 11 28.53 -14.35 -26.63
N LEU A 12 28.26 -15.07 -25.58
CA LEU A 12 28.82 -15.16 -24.23
C LEU A 12 30.20 -14.53 -24.01
N SER A 13 30.30 -13.53 -23.12
CA SER A 13 31.37 -13.44 -22.11
C SER A 13 30.99 -12.42 -21.02
N LEU A 14 31.21 -12.79 -19.77
CA LEU A 14 30.98 -12.05 -18.53
C LEU A 14 31.24 -10.54 -18.67
N ILE A 15 30.17 -9.75 -18.68
CA ILE A 15 30.21 -8.35 -18.28
C ILE A 15 28.92 -8.11 -17.50
N CYS A 16 29.02 -7.53 -16.32
CA CYS A 16 27.92 -7.04 -15.51
C CYS A 16 27.00 -6.19 -16.39
N SER A 17 26.03 -6.81 -17.05
CA SER A 17 25.04 -6.10 -17.84
C SER A 17 24.06 -5.46 -16.86
N CYS A 18 24.27 -4.17 -16.65
CA CYS A 18 23.22 -3.28 -16.21
C CYS A 18 22.14 -3.40 -17.30
N PHE A 19 21.18 -4.32 -17.14
CA PHE A 19 20.06 -4.41 -18.06
C PHE A 19 19.32 -3.09 -17.95
N ALA A 20 19.40 -2.27 -19.00
CA ALA A 20 18.52 -1.14 -19.15
C ALA A 20 17.09 -1.70 -19.15
N GLN A 21 16.38 -1.51 -18.04
CA GLN A 21 15.01 -1.96 -17.89
C GLN A 21 14.15 -1.13 -18.83
N ASP A 22 13.33 -1.78 -19.66
CA ASP A 22 12.40 -1.10 -20.54
C ASP A 22 11.49 -0.18 -19.71
N ARG A 23 11.23 1.02 -20.25
CA ARG A 23 10.42 2.05 -19.57
C ARG A 23 9.34 2.55 -20.52
N PHE A 24 8.10 2.60 -20.05
CA PHE A 24 6.95 3.09 -20.80
C PHE A 24 6.22 4.20 -20.06
N LEU A 25 5.71 5.19 -20.82
CA LEU A 25 4.79 6.17 -20.27
C LEU A 25 3.46 5.51 -19.90
N GLU A 26 2.83 5.96 -18.82
CA GLU A 26 1.49 5.52 -18.42
C GLU A 26 0.48 5.67 -19.56
N SER A 27 0.63 6.69 -20.41
CA SER A 27 -0.23 6.91 -21.59
C SER A 27 -0.15 5.80 -22.64
N ASP A 28 0.97 5.06 -22.73
CA ASP A 28 1.24 4.07 -23.77
C ASP A 28 0.79 2.66 -23.38
N VAL A 29 0.41 2.48 -22.11
CA VAL A 29 -0.02 1.20 -21.55
C VAL A 29 -1.51 1.22 -21.22
N ALA A 30 -2.12 0.05 -21.11
CA ALA A 30 -3.48 -0.16 -20.65
C ALA A 30 -3.54 -1.36 -19.71
N MET A 31 -4.48 -1.31 -18.75
CA MET A 31 -4.80 -2.45 -17.92
C MET A 31 -6.05 -3.15 -18.43
N ASP A 32 -6.00 -4.47 -18.51
CA ASP A 32 -7.15 -5.34 -18.64
C ASP A 32 -7.17 -6.28 -17.44
N HIS A 33 -8.22 -6.15 -16.61
CA HIS A 33 -8.24 -6.72 -15.26
C HIS A 33 -6.98 -6.27 -14.49
N ASP A 34 -6.15 -7.18 -14.02
CA ASP A 34 -4.91 -6.87 -13.28
C ASP A 34 -3.63 -6.98 -14.14
N THR A 35 -3.78 -7.04 -15.47
CA THR A 35 -2.65 -7.24 -16.38
C THR A 35 -2.39 -6.00 -17.23
N MET A 36 -1.14 -5.54 -17.26
CA MET A 36 -0.69 -4.39 -18.04
C MET A 36 -0.21 -4.80 -19.43
N PHE A 37 -0.69 -4.06 -20.44
CA PHE A 37 -0.37 -4.27 -21.86
C PHE A 37 0.10 -2.98 -22.52
N LEU A 38 0.96 -3.08 -23.55
CA LEU A 38 1.16 -1.99 -24.47
C LEU A 38 -0.07 -1.80 -25.36
N LYS A 39 -0.66 -0.62 -25.38
CA LYS A 39 -1.88 -0.29 -26.16
C LYS A 39 -1.72 -0.59 -27.65
N LYS A 40 -0.53 -0.33 -28.20
CA LYS A 40 -0.28 -0.46 -29.63
C LYS A 40 -0.14 -1.90 -30.10
N GLU A 41 0.37 -2.77 -29.25
CA GLU A 41 0.78 -4.13 -29.65
C GLU A 41 -0.01 -5.22 -28.92
N MET A 42 -0.78 -4.85 -27.91
CA MET A 42 -1.63 -5.74 -27.09
C MET A 42 -0.88 -6.94 -26.50
N HIS A 43 0.40 -6.75 -26.16
CA HIS A 43 1.17 -7.76 -25.45
C HIS A 43 1.51 -7.34 -24.03
N LYS A 44 1.68 -8.32 -23.14
CA LYS A 44 2.06 -8.08 -21.74
C LYS A 44 3.44 -7.48 -21.66
N ILE A 45 3.63 -6.54 -20.73
CA ILE A 45 4.93 -5.88 -20.55
C ILE A 45 5.69 -6.45 -19.35
N SER A 46 7.03 -6.42 -19.46
CA SER A 46 7.95 -6.56 -18.33
C SER A 46 8.84 -5.33 -18.33
N ALA A 47 8.39 -4.28 -17.62
CA ALA A 47 8.97 -2.95 -17.73
C ALA A 47 8.59 -2.05 -16.54
N VAL A 48 9.31 -0.93 -16.39
CA VAL A 48 8.89 0.16 -15.53
C VAL A 48 7.88 1.04 -16.27
N VAL A 49 6.75 1.31 -15.64
CA VAL A 49 5.79 2.32 -16.08
C VAL A 49 6.01 3.60 -15.29
N TYR A 50 5.95 4.75 -15.95
CA TYR A 50 6.16 6.05 -15.33
C TYR A 50 5.19 7.10 -15.88
N ASN A 51 5.00 8.16 -15.13
CA ASN A 51 4.25 9.36 -15.51
C ASN A 51 5.05 10.63 -15.22
N LYS A 52 4.42 11.79 -15.35
CA LYS A 52 5.06 13.11 -15.11
C LYS A 52 5.58 13.30 -13.67
N HIS A 53 5.14 12.51 -12.70
CA HIS A 53 5.54 12.61 -11.30
C HIS A 53 6.65 11.64 -10.92
N GLY A 54 6.86 10.56 -11.69
CA GLY A 54 7.90 9.57 -11.45
C GLY A 54 7.52 8.16 -11.89
N ASP A 55 8.26 7.18 -11.38
CA ASP A 55 8.03 5.77 -11.68
C ASP A 55 6.81 5.26 -10.91
N ILE A 56 5.79 4.80 -11.62
CA ILE A 56 4.61 4.15 -11.04
C ILE A 56 5.01 2.80 -10.43
N GLY A 57 5.82 2.02 -11.14
CA GLY A 57 6.28 0.71 -10.66
C GLY A 57 6.72 -0.20 -11.79
N TYR A 58 7.23 -1.35 -11.40
CA TYR A 58 7.64 -2.40 -12.33
C TYR A 58 6.52 -3.40 -12.54
N PHE A 59 6.37 -3.84 -13.80
CA PHE A 59 5.47 -4.91 -14.19
C PHE A 59 6.30 -6.07 -14.74
N GLU A 60 5.99 -7.29 -14.36
CA GLU A 60 6.56 -8.51 -14.90
C GLU A 60 5.45 -9.33 -15.57
N ASN A 61 5.60 -9.60 -16.86
CA ASN A 61 4.56 -10.28 -17.66
C ASN A 61 3.16 -9.64 -17.52
N GLY A 62 3.12 -8.30 -17.38
CA GLY A 62 1.92 -7.51 -17.19
C GLY A 62 1.39 -7.45 -15.75
N LEU A 63 1.94 -8.20 -14.81
CA LEU A 63 1.55 -8.18 -13.40
C LEU A 63 2.41 -7.19 -12.60
N ARG A 64 1.82 -6.52 -11.62
CA ARG A 64 2.57 -5.64 -10.70
C ARG A 64 3.59 -6.46 -9.93
N GLU A 65 4.84 -5.93 -9.84
CA GLU A 65 5.93 -6.55 -9.08
C GLU A 65 6.73 -5.46 -8.34
N GLY A 66 7.03 -5.69 -7.06
CA GLY A 66 7.75 -4.74 -6.21
C GLY A 66 6.93 -3.52 -5.82
N LEU A 67 7.60 -2.41 -5.55
CA LEU A 67 6.99 -1.18 -5.08
C LEU A 67 6.29 -0.42 -6.20
N HIS A 68 5.00 -0.14 -6.01
CA HIS A 68 4.17 0.71 -6.86
C HIS A 68 3.77 1.98 -6.14
N LYS A 69 3.66 3.08 -6.88
CA LYS A 69 3.37 4.43 -6.39
C LYS A 69 2.24 5.09 -7.16
N GLU A 70 1.40 5.83 -6.45
CA GLU A 70 0.44 6.76 -7.03
C GLU A 70 0.66 8.17 -6.46
N TRP A 71 0.27 9.19 -7.25
CA TRP A 71 0.39 10.59 -6.85
C TRP A 71 -0.94 11.31 -6.96
N PHE A 72 -1.13 12.26 -6.08
CA PHE A 72 -2.18 13.26 -6.24
C PHE A 72 -1.90 14.18 -7.44
N ARG A 73 -2.94 14.88 -7.90
CA ARG A 73 -2.82 15.83 -9.01
C ARG A 73 -1.80 16.96 -8.73
N ASN A 74 -1.62 17.34 -7.45
CA ASN A 74 -0.66 18.34 -7.01
C ASN A 74 0.80 17.85 -7.01
N GLY A 75 1.05 16.56 -7.26
CA GLY A 75 2.37 15.95 -7.31
C GLY A 75 2.82 15.32 -5.99
N ASN A 76 2.07 15.45 -4.91
CA ASN A 76 2.36 14.77 -3.66
C ASN A 76 2.07 13.27 -3.79
N LEU A 77 2.88 12.45 -3.13
CA LEU A 77 2.69 11.01 -3.08
C LEU A 77 1.34 10.69 -2.41
N LYS A 78 0.56 9.80 -3.02
CA LYS A 78 -0.75 9.37 -2.53
C LYS A 78 -0.65 8.02 -1.84
N ASP A 79 0.02 7.08 -2.49
CA ASP A 79 0.26 5.76 -1.92
C ASP A 79 1.54 5.11 -2.44
N GLU A 80 2.03 4.19 -1.63
CA GLU A 80 3.06 3.21 -1.94
C GLU A 80 2.55 1.85 -1.51
N ILE A 81 2.57 0.89 -2.44
CA ILE A 81 2.11 -0.48 -2.17
C ILE A 81 3.09 -1.46 -2.80
N ASN A 82 3.56 -2.42 -2.02
CA ASN A 82 4.34 -3.52 -2.55
C ASN A 82 3.44 -4.62 -3.13
N PHE A 83 3.86 -5.16 -4.28
CA PHE A 83 3.19 -6.24 -4.99
C PHE A 83 4.15 -7.41 -5.24
N LYS A 84 3.58 -8.59 -5.34
CA LYS A 84 4.24 -9.81 -5.80
C LYS A 84 3.29 -10.57 -6.71
N SER A 85 3.70 -10.77 -7.97
CA SER A 85 2.89 -11.46 -8.98
C SER A 85 1.45 -10.94 -9.09
N GLY A 86 1.29 -9.60 -9.02
CA GLY A 86 0.00 -8.91 -9.10
C GLY A 86 -0.75 -8.76 -7.78
N LEU A 87 -0.43 -9.53 -6.74
CA LEU A 87 -1.07 -9.46 -5.43
C LEU A 87 -0.34 -8.46 -4.52
N LYS A 88 -1.09 -7.72 -3.68
CA LYS A 88 -0.49 -6.89 -2.63
C LYS A 88 0.28 -7.79 -1.66
N HIS A 89 1.57 -7.49 -1.48
CA HIS A 89 2.46 -8.30 -0.65
C HIS A 89 3.63 -7.46 -0.15
N GLY A 90 3.75 -7.25 1.15
CA GLY A 90 4.73 -6.37 1.76
C GLY A 90 4.10 -5.10 2.31
N GLU A 91 4.92 -4.10 2.58
CA GLU A 91 4.50 -2.84 3.18
C GLU A 91 3.63 -2.02 2.24
N PHE A 92 2.72 -1.25 2.83
CA PHE A 92 1.97 -0.20 2.16
C PHE A 92 1.90 1.05 3.01
N ARG A 93 1.77 2.22 2.36
CA ARG A 93 1.56 3.53 2.98
C ARG A 93 0.59 4.36 2.15
N TYR A 94 -0.25 5.13 2.83
CA TYR A 94 -1.18 6.09 2.24
C TYR A 94 -1.00 7.46 2.87
N TRP A 95 -0.99 8.50 2.05
CA TRP A 95 -0.89 9.90 2.48
C TRP A 95 -2.11 10.70 2.05
N ASP A 96 -2.32 11.86 2.66
CA ASP A 96 -3.26 12.85 2.14
C ASP A 96 -2.59 13.76 1.09
N ASP A 97 -3.38 14.63 0.48
CA ASP A 97 -2.93 15.55 -0.55
C ASP A 97 -1.96 16.65 -0.04
N LYS A 98 -1.76 16.75 1.29
CA LYS A 98 -0.78 17.62 1.94
C LYS A 98 0.51 16.90 2.33
N GLY A 99 0.59 15.58 2.09
CA GLY A 99 1.74 14.74 2.42
C GLY A 99 1.74 14.20 3.86
N GLN A 100 0.62 14.32 4.59
CA GLN A 100 0.46 13.72 5.91
C GLN A 100 0.20 12.23 5.76
N LEU A 101 1.00 11.38 6.42
CA LEU A 101 0.77 9.94 6.48
C LEU A 101 -0.56 9.67 7.19
N LEU A 102 -1.44 8.91 6.54
CA LEU A 102 -2.76 8.56 7.06
C LEU A 102 -2.85 7.09 7.50
N LYS A 103 -2.11 6.21 6.82
CA LYS A 103 -2.17 4.77 7.10
C LYS A 103 -0.92 4.07 6.63
N GLU A 104 -0.46 3.10 7.41
CA GLU A 104 0.56 2.14 6.98
C GLU A 104 0.24 0.74 7.50
N GLY A 105 0.88 -0.26 6.90
CA GLY A 105 0.76 -1.65 7.33
C GLY A 105 1.41 -2.62 6.37
N HIS A 106 0.95 -3.87 6.43
CA HIS A 106 1.53 -4.96 5.67
C HIS A 106 0.43 -5.85 5.08
N TYR A 107 0.66 -6.31 3.83
CA TYR A 107 -0.16 -7.32 3.15
C TYR A 107 0.62 -8.61 2.94
N VAL A 108 -0.07 -9.72 3.01
CA VAL A 108 0.36 -11.03 2.52
C VAL A 108 -0.72 -11.56 1.57
N ASN A 109 -0.42 -11.60 0.26
CA ASN A 109 -1.33 -12.07 -0.79
C ASN A 109 -2.74 -11.44 -0.68
N ASP A 110 -2.82 -10.11 -0.77
CA ASP A 110 -4.01 -9.25 -0.66
C ASP A 110 -4.68 -9.24 0.72
N SER A 111 -4.23 -10.04 1.68
CA SER A 111 -4.75 -10.07 3.04
C SER A 111 -3.89 -9.20 3.97
N LEU A 112 -4.53 -8.41 4.85
CA LEU A 112 -3.81 -7.69 5.89
C LEU A 112 -3.17 -8.69 6.85
N ASP A 113 -1.88 -8.50 7.17
CA ASP A 113 -1.12 -9.32 8.10
C ASP A 113 -0.07 -8.47 8.81
N GLY A 114 0.00 -8.51 10.14
CA GLY A 114 0.85 -7.66 10.95
C GLY A 114 0.17 -6.41 11.46
N PHE A 115 0.95 -5.42 11.87
CA PHE A 115 0.45 -4.16 12.42
C PHE A 115 -0.09 -3.24 11.33
N ILE A 116 -1.24 -2.64 11.61
CA ILE A 116 -1.83 -1.54 10.87
C ILE A 116 -1.87 -0.34 11.79
N LYS A 117 -1.41 0.82 11.30
CA LYS A 117 -1.50 2.11 11.97
C LYS A 117 -2.25 3.10 11.10
N GLU A 118 -3.12 3.89 11.74
CA GLU A 118 -3.82 5.01 11.10
C GLU A 118 -3.58 6.29 11.91
N TRP A 119 -3.55 7.42 11.22
CA TRP A 119 -3.38 8.74 11.81
C TRP A 119 -4.52 9.67 11.43
N TYR A 120 -4.79 10.61 12.27
CA TYR A 120 -5.62 11.76 11.95
C TYR A 120 -4.84 12.76 11.10
N HIS A 121 -5.54 13.65 10.38
CA HIS A 121 -4.91 14.73 9.60
C HIS A 121 -4.09 15.73 10.44
N ASN A 122 -4.23 15.74 11.77
CA ASN A 122 -3.39 16.53 12.67
C ASN A 122 -2.10 15.81 13.10
N GLY A 123 -1.84 14.60 12.57
CA GLY A 123 -0.65 13.80 12.84
C GLY A 123 -0.75 12.91 14.08
N ASN A 124 -1.78 13.04 14.91
CA ASN A 124 -1.98 12.17 16.06
C ASN A 124 -2.43 10.78 15.59
N ILE A 125 -1.97 9.74 16.29
CA ILE A 125 -2.39 8.37 16.03
C ILE A 125 -3.89 8.23 16.24
N LYS A 126 -4.55 7.45 15.37
CA LYS A 126 -5.99 7.19 15.42
C LYS A 126 -6.29 5.76 15.80
N LEU A 127 -5.54 4.82 15.19
CA LEU A 127 -5.75 3.39 15.35
C LEU A 127 -4.41 2.67 15.28
N GLU A 128 -4.25 1.68 16.14
CA GLU A 128 -3.21 0.66 16.07
C GLU A 128 -3.87 -0.69 16.29
N VAL A 129 -3.67 -1.62 15.35
CA VAL A 129 -4.30 -2.93 15.41
C VAL A 129 -3.41 -3.96 14.73
N HIS A 130 -3.41 -5.18 15.25
CA HIS A 130 -2.73 -6.30 14.63
C HIS A 130 -3.71 -7.16 13.84
N TYR A 131 -3.31 -7.57 12.63
CA TYR A 131 -4.03 -8.50 11.77
C TYR A 131 -3.25 -9.81 11.63
N LYS A 132 -3.98 -10.89 11.51
CA LYS A 132 -3.46 -12.21 11.16
C LYS A 132 -4.39 -12.84 10.14
N ASN A 133 -3.86 -13.16 8.95
CA ASN A 133 -4.65 -13.72 7.85
C ASN A 133 -5.95 -12.92 7.56
N GLY A 134 -5.85 -11.60 7.47
CA GLY A 134 -6.98 -10.69 7.17
C GLY A 134 -7.96 -10.46 8.31
N LYS A 135 -7.74 -11.02 9.50
CA LYS A 135 -8.63 -10.84 10.66
C LYS A 135 -7.90 -10.13 11.79
N MET A 136 -8.59 -9.20 12.48
CA MET A 136 -8.05 -8.56 13.67
C MET A 136 -7.74 -9.62 14.74
N HIS A 137 -6.52 -9.54 15.30
CA HIS A 137 -6.03 -10.47 16.30
C HIS A 137 -5.03 -9.75 17.23
N GLY A 138 -5.15 -9.94 18.56
CA GLY A 138 -4.32 -9.24 19.53
C GLY A 138 -4.90 -7.89 19.92
N LEU A 139 -4.05 -6.98 20.37
CA LEU A 139 -4.48 -5.68 20.88
C LEU A 139 -4.89 -4.76 19.73
N ARG A 140 -6.05 -4.10 19.89
CA ARG A 140 -6.55 -2.99 19.09
C ARG A 140 -6.70 -1.79 20.00
N THR A 141 -6.02 -0.69 19.67
CA THR A 141 -6.09 0.56 20.42
C THR A 141 -6.56 1.68 19.50
N GLU A 142 -7.51 2.46 19.96
CA GLU A 142 -7.98 3.66 19.27
C GLU A 142 -7.77 4.89 20.15
N TRP A 143 -7.56 6.02 19.50
CA TRP A 143 -7.34 7.31 20.16
C TRP A 143 -8.33 8.35 19.68
N TYR A 144 -8.65 9.28 20.52
CA TYR A 144 -9.29 10.54 20.15
C TYR A 144 -8.34 11.40 19.31
N LYS A 145 -8.89 12.34 18.58
CA LYS A 145 -8.11 13.33 17.82
C LYS A 145 -7.22 14.21 18.72
N SER A 146 -7.55 14.34 20.02
CA SER A 146 -6.75 14.99 21.07
C SER A 146 -5.46 14.24 21.40
N GLY A 147 -5.36 12.94 21.08
CA GLY A 147 -4.25 12.06 21.41
C GLY A 147 -4.47 11.18 22.66
N HIS A 148 -5.56 11.39 23.41
CA HIS A 148 -5.92 10.49 24.50
C HIS A 148 -6.52 9.19 23.96
N LYS A 149 -6.32 8.07 24.65
CA LYS A 149 -6.94 6.79 24.26
C LYS A 149 -8.46 6.90 24.32
N TRP A 150 -9.13 6.31 23.33
CA TRP A 150 -10.58 6.11 23.33
C TRP A 150 -10.96 4.70 23.72
N SER A 151 -10.25 3.68 23.17
CA SER A 151 -10.51 2.29 23.50
C SER A 151 -9.26 1.43 23.43
N GLU A 152 -9.23 0.38 24.26
CA GLU A 152 -8.32 -0.75 24.15
C GLU A 152 -9.15 -2.02 24.13
N GLN A 153 -8.97 -2.86 23.10
CA GLN A 153 -9.74 -4.07 22.92
C GLN A 153 -8.82 -5.23 22.58
N GLN A 154 -9.06 -6.38 23.20
CA GLN A 154 -8.43 -7.63 22.80
C GLN A 154 -9.29 -8.28 21.72
N MET A 155 -8.67 -8.55 20.57
CA MET A 155 -9.30 -9.12 19.39
C MET A 155 -8.89 -10.58 19.21
N GLU A 156 -9.82 -11.43 18.84
CA GLU A 156 -9.56 -12.80 18.43
C GLU A 156 -10.42 -13.14 17.21
N ASN A 157 -9.77 -13.52 16.10
CA ASN A 157 -10.41 -13.88 14.83
C ASN A 157 -11.42 -12.85 14.31
N GLY A 158 -11.16 -11.55 14.56
CA GLY A 158 -12.01 -10.44 14.15
C GLY A 158 -13.08 -10.03 15.16
N TYR A 159 -13.21 -10.71 16.29
CA TYR A 159 -14.17 -10.41 17.34
C TYR A 159 -13.50 -9.81 18.56
N VAL A 160 -14.22 -8.90 19.25
CA VAL A 160 -13.79 -8.36 20.54
C VAL A 160 -14.04 -9.41 21.64
N VAL A 161 -12.99 -9.81 22.36
CA VAL A 161 -13.10 -10.75 23.49
C VAL A 161 -13.09 -10.05 24.84
N SER A 162 -12.43 -8.89 24.93
CA SER A 162 -12.46 -8.01 26.10
C SER A 162 -12.04 -6.61 25.69
N GLY A 163 -12.30 -5.61 26.53
CA GLY A 163 -11.88 -4.25 26.23
C GLY A 163 -12.32 -3.28 27.29
N ARG A 164 -11.78 -2.06 27.20
CA ARG A 164 -12.11 -0.93 28.03
C ARG A 164 -12.16 0.34 27.17
N HIS A 165 -12.93 1.31 27.63
CA HIS A 165 -13.12 2.59 26.98
C HIS A 165 -12.74 3.72 27.92
N PHE A 166 -12.38 4.86 27.32
CA PHE A 166 -11.93 6.02 28.07
C PHE A 166 -12.66 7.27 27.58
N TYR A 167 -12.88 8.21 28.48
CA TYR A 167 -13.28 9.57 28.11
C TYR A 167 -12.10 10.32 27.48
N ASN A 168 -12.42 11.44 26.83
CA ASN A 168 -11.39 12.26 26.15
C ASN A 168 -10.39 12.94 27.12
N ASP A 169 -10.63 12.91 28.41
CA ASP A 169 -9.71 13.34 29.47
C ASP A 169 -8.76 12.19 29.94
N GLY A 170 -8.93 10.98 29.38
CA GLY A 170 -8.16 9.79 29.72
C GLY A 170 -8.74 8.97 30.88
N THR A 171 -9.85 9.38 31.46
CA THR A 171 -10.53 8.63 32.54
C THR A 171 -11.19 7.37 31.99
N GLU A 172 -10.99 6.21 32.61
CA GLU A 172 -11.64 4.97 32.20
C GLU A 172 -13.14 4.98 32.47
N ILE A 173 -13.92 4.52 31.48
CA ILE A 173 -15.37 4.37 31.58
C ILE A 173 -15.68 3.04 32.26
N THR A 174 -16.00 3.06 33.54
CA THR A 174 -16.41 1.88 34.29
C THR A 174 -17.93 1.74 34.33
N HIS A 175 -18.43 0.51 34.43
CA HIS A 175 -19.89 0.20 34.45
C HIS A 175 -20.69 0.93 35.53
N GLY A 176 -20.03 1.47 36.57
CA GLY A 176 -20.66 2.30 37.61
C GLY A 176 -20.99 3.73 37.19
N ASN A 177 -20.44 4.23 36.08
CA ASN A 177 -20.60 5.61 35.64
C ASN A 177 -21.80 5.82 34.69
N PHE A 178 -22.46 4.75 34.21
CA PHE A 178 -23.65 4.85 33.35
C PHE A 178 -24.95 5.19 34.10
N LEU A 179 -24.94 5.22 35.45
CA LEU A 179 -26.12 5.47 36.26
C LEU A 179 -26.18 6.90 36.81
N LYS A 180 -25.36 7.83 36.31
CA LYS A 180 -25.38 9.23 36.79
C LYS A 180 -25.61 10.23 35.64
N HIS A 181 -26.72 10.05 34.90
CA HIS A 181 -27.32 11.16 34.14
C HIS A 181 -28.80 10.88 33.91
#